data_c78b1b45c2305361af6988a9f6220c09
#
_entry.id   c78b1b45c2305361af6988a9f6220c09
#
_cell.length_a   1.000
_cell.length_b   1.000
_cell.length_c   1.000
_cell.angle_alpha   90.00
_cell.angle_beta   90.00
_cell.angle_gamma   90.00
#
_symmetry.space_group_name_H-M   'P 1'
#
loop_
_entity.id
_entity.type
_entity.pdbx_description
1 polymer ?
#
loop_
_entity_poly.entity_id
_entity_poly.type
_entity_poly.pdbx_seq_one_letter_code
_entity_poly.pdbx_strand_id
1 'polypeptide(L)'
;MASEAHTRTALIGRWFAWLDRARIAWVAVGDDHAIAAGAGNDVDLLVAPRQLAAIPRLIRRFARANRLRLVQDIQHEAVARFFVLAWEDDDGRPGFLYLDIAGDYWRHGRRFVPVAPVLQRRVRASALGAGGERITYWRPAPADNLLYYLLKKIDKGSLPDAACATLARDWRRDPAGARQALVGYLPSAAVELVAIAVITGRWQPVQRVLPALRDRLATATRLGPPAVAAESMRRVLRCCRPTGLVVQVDESSEADEVARDWAKAFRRVVVVRTDRPPGLLCRLLLIWPQVMATTLVVFASSAATVPGAVRLAASARLRNRALGLHLARRHAMGGGGRYLSLTV
;
A
#
# COMPACT_ATOMS: atom_id res chain seq x y z
N MET A 1 -31.50 13.06 2.61
CA MET A 1 -30.12 13.19 3.10
C MET A 1 -29.22 12.91 1.90
N ALA A 2 -28.55 13.95 1.37
CA ALA A 2 -27.61 13.81 0.26
C ALA A 2 -26.52 12.82 0.68
N SER A 3 -26.24 11.83 -0.17
CA SER A 3 -25.10 10.94 -0.03
C SER A 3 -23.85 11.82 -0.02
N GLU A 4 -23.16 11.95 1.13
CA GLU A 4 -21.81 12.53 1.14
C GLU A 4 -20.97 11.65 0.23
N ALA A 5 -20.74 12.15 -0.98
CA ALA A 5 -19.90 11.46 -1.96
C ALA A 5 -18.58 11.11 -1.28
N HIS A 6 -18.25 9.83 -1.22
CA HIS A 6 -16.99 9.36 -0.67
C HIS A 6 -15.87 9.72 -1.64
N THR A 7 -15.42 10.98 -1.62
CA THR A 7 -14.19 11.30 -2.33
C THR A 7 -13.01 10.68 -1.58
N ARG A 8 -12.05 10.17 -2.31
CA ARG A 8 -10.82 9.59 -1.72
C ARG A 8 -10.14 10.59 -0.78
N THR A 9 -10.14 11.85 -1.15
CA THR A 9 -9.53 12.95 -0.40
C THR A 9 -10.23 13.16 0.95
N ALA A 10 -11.56 13.19 0.96
CA ALA A 10 -12.34 13.30 2.19
C ALA A 10 -12.10 12.09 3.12
N LEU A 11 -11.97 10.88 2.56
CA LEU A 11 -11.65 9.69 3.34
C LEU A 11 -10.24 9.75 3.95
N ILE A 12 -9.25 10.29 3.24
CA ILE A 12 -7.90 10.52 3.75
C ILE A 12 -7.96 11.50 4.95
N GLY A 13 -8.65 12.62 4.80
CA GLY A 13 -8.81 13.60 5.87
C GLY A 13 -9.50 13.01 7.12
N ARG A 14 -10.59 12.24 6.92
CA ARG A 14 -11.27 11.52 8.01
C ARG A 14 -10.36 10.49 8.68
N TRP A 15 -9.52 9.78 7.91
CA TRP A 15 -8.56 8.83 8.46
C TRP A 15 -7.50 9.52 9.33
N PHE A 16 -6.95 10.65 8.90
CA PHE A 16 -6.01 11.43 9.69
C PHE A 16 -6.61 11.92 11.02
N ALA A 17 -7.83 12.47 10.95
CA ALA A 17 -8.56 12.86 12.17
C ALA A 17 -8.87 11.67 13.08
N TRP A 18 -9.05 10.48 12.51
CA TRP A 18 -9.27 9.24 13.28
C TRP A 18 -8.01 8.79 14.02
N LEU A 19 -6.84 8.89 13.37
CA LEU A 19 -5.54 8.62 14.01
C LEU A 19 -5.28 9.59 15.17
N ASP A 20 -5.56 10.88 14.99
CA ASP A 20 -5.40 11.89 16.04
C ASP A 20 -6.31 11.61 17.24
N ARG A 21 -7.59 11.33 17.01
CA ARG A 21 -8.53 10.95 18.08
C ARG A 21 -8.12 9.68 18.82
N ALA A 22 -7.54 8.73 18.11
CA ALA A 22 -7.00 7.50 18.71
C ALA A 22 -5.64 7.70 19.40
N ARG A 23 -5.11 8.92 19.41
CA ARG A 23 -3.79 9.28 19.98
C ARG A 23 -2.66 8.43 19.41
N ILE A 24 -2.74 8.10 18.14
CA ILE A 24 -1.66 7.45 17.42
C ILE A 24 -0.62 8.52 17.06
N ALA A 25 0.64 8.28 17.40
CA ALA A 25 1.73 9.13 16.92
C ALA A 25 2.08 8.73 15.48
N TRP A 26 1.84 9.63 14.53
CA TRP A 26 1.96 9.33 13.10
C TRP A 26 2.44 10.54 12.29
N VAL A 27 2.95 10.28 11.08
CA VAL A 27 3.22 11.25 10.03
C VAL A 27 2.91 10.65 8.66
N ALA A 28 2.47 11.49 7.72
CA ALA A 28 2.40 11.15 6.30
C ALA A 28 3.75 11.48 5.64
N VAL A 29 4.31 10.55 4.89
CA VAL A 29 5.63 10.69 4.25
C VAL A 29 5.51 10.68 2.72
N GLY A 30 6.47 11.32 2.05
CA GLY A 30 6.53 11.39 0.60
C GLY A 30 5.94 12.67 0.05
N ASP A 31 5.15 12.57 -1.03
CA ASP A 31 4.57 13.73 -1.70
C ASP A 31 3.24 14.14 -1.05
N ASP A 32 3.32 15.18 -0.22
CA ASP A 32 2.17 15.77 0.47
C ASP A 32 1.16 16.44 -0.48
N HIS A 33 1.59 16.93 -1.65
CA HIS A 33 0.66 17.46 -2.66
C HIS A 33 -0.16 16.36 -3.31
N ALA A 34 0.47 15.22 -3.60
CA ALA A 34 -0.26 14.06 -4.15
C ALA A 34 -1.31 13.53 -3.15
N ILE A 35 -1.01 13.53 -1.85
CA ILE A 35 -1.96 13.17 -0.80
C ILE A 35 -3.16 14.13 -0.82
N ALA A 36 -2.92 15.42 -0.87
CA ALA A 36 -3.96 16.45 -0.88
C ALA A 36 -4.82 16.39 -2.14
N ALA A 37 -4.19 16.21 -3.31
CA ALA A 37 -4.90 16.09 -4.58
C ALA A 37 -5.69 14.77 -4.71
N GLY A 38 -5.55 13.83 -3.78
CA GLY A 38 -6.08 12.48 -3.94
C GLY A 38 -5.42 11.70 -5.09
N ALA A 39 -4.31 12.26 -5.65
CA ALA A 39 -3.62 11.82 -6.86
C ALA A 39 -2.57 10.84 -6.43
N GLY A 40 -2.33 10.00 -5.93
CA GLY A 40 -1.32 8.98 -5.57
C GLY A 40 -1.95 7.61 -5.51
N ASN A 41 -1.14 6.58 -5.63
CA ASN A 41 -1.64 5.23 -5.51
C ASN A 41 -1.93 4.87 -4.04
N ASP A 42 -1.04 5.24 -3.12
CA ASP A 42 -1.11 4.90 -1.70
C ASP A 42 -0.80 6.11 -0.80
N VAL A 43 -1.28 6.04 0.43
CA VAL A 43 -0.95 6.98 1.51
C VAL A 43 0.08 6.30 2.40
N ASP A 44 1.32 6.76 2.29
CA ASP A 44 2.44 6.26 3.10
C ASP A 44 2.41 6.92 4.48
N LEU A 45 2.33 6.12 5.54
CA LEU A 45 2.30 6.58 6.92
C LEU A 45 3.39 5.91 7.76
N LEU A 46 4.04 6.71 8.58
CA LEU A 46 4.87 6.19 9.67
C LEU A 46 4.15 6.36 11.00
N VAL A 47 4.16 5.31 11.81
CA VAL A 47 3.57 5.31 13.16
C VAL A 47 4.59 4.83 14.20
N ALA A 48 4.38 5.21 15.46
CA ALA A 48 5.23 4.69 16.53
C ALA A 48 5.19 3.14 16.56
N PRO A 49 6.33 2.44 16.55
CA PRO A 49 6.38 0.98 16.42
C PRO A 49 5.50 0.24 17.42
N ARG A 50 5.45 0.73 18.67
CA ARG A 50 4.61 0.18 19.74
C ARG A 50 3.09 0.28 19.45
N GLN A 51 2.68 1.18 18.56
CA GLN A 51 1.27 1.40 18.19
C GLN A 51 0.87 0.67 16.91
N LEU A 52 1.83 0.12 16.15
CA LEU A 52 1.56 -0.56 14.88
C LEU A 52 0.62 -1.76 15.05
N ALA A 53 0.72 -2.48 16.16
CA ALA A 53 -0.14 -3.63 16.47
C ALA A 53 -1.62 -3.24 16.65
N ALA A 54 -1.92 -1.98 17.01
CA ALA A 54 -3.30 -1.48 17.17
C ALA A 54 -3.94 -1.08 15.83
N ILE A 55 -3.14 -0.81 14.81
CA ILE A 55 -3.61 -0.28 13.51
C ILE A 55 -4.67 -1.17 12.85
N PRO A 56 -4.53 -2.51 12.74
CA PRO A 56 -5.55 -3.33 12.10
C PRO A 56 -6.92 -3.22 12.75
N ARG A 57 -6.97 -3.10 14.09
CA ARG A 57 -8.22 -2.91 14.84
C ARG A 57 -8.81 -1.52 14.58
N LEU A 58 -7.96 -0.51 14.52
CA LEU A 58 -8.35 0.87 14.25
C LEU A 58 -8.93 1.01 12.84
N ILE A 59 -8.28 0.42 11.84
CA ILE A 59 -8.75 0.41 10.44
C ILE A 59 -10.11 -0.27 10.31
N ARG A 60 -10.32 -1.42 10.96
CA ARG A 60 -11.64 -2.08 10.95
C ARG A 60 -12.73 -1.21 11.54
N ARG A 61 -12.45 -0.47 12.63
CA ARG A 61 -13.41 0.47 13.22
C ARG A 61 -13.68 1.66 12.29
N PHE A 62 -12.63 2.22 11.70
CA PHE A 62 -12.73 3.30 10.71
C PHE A 62 -13.57 2.88 9.51
N ALA A 63 -13.30 1.70 8.95
CA ALA A 63 -14.04 1.16 7.83
C ALA A 63 -15.54 1.05 8.14
N ARG A 64 -15.90 0.48 9.30
CA ARG A 64 -17.30 0.37 9.71
C ARG A 64 -17.98 1.73 9.87
N ALA A 65 -17.32 2.69 10.54
CA ALA A 65 -17.86 4.01 10.78
C ALA A 65 -18.07 4.83 9.50
N ASN A 66 -17.29 4.56 8.45
CA ASN A 66 -17.39 5.23 7.15
C ASN A 66 -18.04 4.38 6.05
N ARG A 67 -18.71 3.28 6.39
CA ARG A 67 -19.34 2.36 5.43
C ARG A 67 -18.39 1.82 4.36
N LEU A 68 -17.09 1.70 4.70
CA LEU A 68 -16.08 1.12 3.84
C LEU A 68 -15.95 -0.38 4.11
N ARG A 69 -15.38 -1.10 3.16
CA ARG A 69 -15.05 -2.52 3.26
C ARG A 69 -13.53 -2.69 3.30
N LEU A 70 -13.03 -3.33 4.34
CA LEU A 70 -11.61 -3.73 4.37
C LEU A 70 -11.43 -4.94 3.46
N VAL A 71 -10.81 -4.74 2.31
CA VAL A 71 -10.64 -5.80 1.28
C VAL A 71 -9.25 -6.43 1.29
N GLN A 72 -8.24 -5.73 1.83
CA GLN A 72 -6.90 -6.30 2.05
C GLN A 72 -6.29 -5.83 3.37
N ASP A 73 -5.63 -6.73 4.07
CA ASP A 73 -4.80 -6.48 5.26
C ASP A 73 -3.55 -7.35 5.13
N ILE A 74 -2.48 -6.79 4.59
CA ILE A 74 -1.26 -7.49 4.20
C ILE A 74 -0.12 -7.04 5.08
N GLN A 75 0.47 -7.97 5.81
CA GLN A 75 1.72 -7.71 6.52
C GLN A 75 2.90 -8.09 5.60
N HIS A 76 3.36 -7.14 4.78
CA HIS A 76 4.44 -7.37 3.83
C HIS A 76 5.83 -7.34 4.49
N GLU A 77 5.97 -6.64 5.62
CA GLU A 77 7.19 -6.62 6.43
C GLU A 77 6.86 -6.85 7.92
N ALA A 78 7.88 -7.10 8.73
CA ALA A 78 7.70 -7.28 10.18
C ALA A 78 7.05 -6.04 10.83
N VAL A 79 7.38 -4.86 10.32
CA VAL A 79 7.00 -3.55 10.84
C VAL A 79 6.18 -2.72 9.86
N ALA A 80 5.63 -3.33 8.81
CA ALA A 80 4.83 -2.63 7.82
C ALA A 80 3.62 -3.45 7.38
N ARG A 81 2.50 -2.76 7.18
CA ARG A 81 1.22 -3.34 6.77
C ARG A 81 0.59 -2.47 5.69
N PHE A 82 0.03 -3.13 4.71
CA PHE A 82 -0.71 -2.52 3.62
C PHE A 82 -2.19 -2.86 3.73
N PHE A 83 -3.03 -1.85 3.67
CA PHE A 83 -4.48 -2.01 3.75
C PHE A 83 -5.13 -1.45 2.49
N VAL A 84 -6.15 -2.14 2.02
CA VAL A 84 -7.03 -1.64 0.96
C VAL A 84 -8.44 -1.57 1.52
N LEU A 85 -9.00 -0.37 1.51
CA LEU A 85 -10.39 -0.10 1.83
C LEU A 85 -11.14 0.18 0.54
N ALA A 86 -12.33 -0.39 0.37
CA ALA A 86 -13.18 -0.17 -0.79
C ALA A 86 -14.50 0.46 -0.38
N TRP A 87 -15.05 1.29 -1.26
CA TRP A 87 -16.43 1.77 -1.23
C TRP A 87 -17.06 1.59 -2.60
N GLU A 88 -18.35 1.75 -2.68
CA GLU A 88 -19.11 1.73 -3.92
C GLU A 88 -19.46 3.17 -4.27
N ASP A 89 -19.12 3.63 -5.47
CA ASP A 89 -19.54 4.93 -5.99
C ASP A 89 -20.99 4.90 -6.46
N ASP A 90 -21.51 6.03 -6.95
CA ASP A 90 -22.90 6.15 -7.37
C ASP A 90 -23.22 5.26 -8.60
N ASP A 91 -22.21 4.96 -9.42
CA ASP A 91 -22.31 4.07 -10.59
C ASP A 91 -22.15 2.59 -10.21
N GLY A 92 -21.92 2.27 -8.93
CA GLY A 92 -21.70 0.91 -8.44
C GLY A 92 -20.29 0.37 -8.70
N ARG A 93 -19.34 1.23 -9.10
CA ARG A 93 -17.94 0.87 -9.27
C ARG A 93 -17.18 0.94 -7.96
N PRO A 94 -16.16 0.08 -7.76
CA PRO A 94 -15.37 0.15 -6.54
C PRO A 94 -14.37 1.31 -6.57
N GLY A 95 -14.47 2.21 -5.60
CA GLY A 95 -13.41 3.15 -5.24
C GLY A 95 -12.46 2.51 -4.22
N PHE A 96 -11.18 2.94 -4.18
CA PHE A 96 -10.19 2.36 -3.30
C PHE A 96 -9.36 3.41 -2.55
N LEU A 97 -9.14 3.15 -1.26
CA LEU A 97 -8.17 3.85 -0.43
C LEU A 97 -7.07 2.87 -0.01
N TYR A 98 -5.83 3.20 -0.33
CA TYR A 98 -4.64 2.41 0.01
C TYR A 98 -3.88 3.10 1.12
N LEU A 99 -3.56 2.34 2.17
CA LEU A 99 -2.80 2.81 3.31
C LEU A 99 -1.59 1.89 3.51
N ASP A 100 -0.39 2.42 3.26
CA ASP A 100 0.86 1.75 3.58
C ASP A 100 1.37 2.30 4.92
N ILE A 101 1.30 1.50 5.98
CA ILE A 101 1.57 1.94 7.35
C ILE A 101 2.75 1.16 7.90
N ALA A 102 3.82 1.88 8.18
CA ALA A 102 5.05 1.32 8.69
C ALA A 102 5.42 1.93 10.05
N GLY A 103 6.20 1.18 10.81
CA GLY A 103 6.97 1.70 11.93
C GLY A 103 8.34 2.22 11.47
N ASP A 104 9.41 1.72 12.09
CA ASP A 104 10.78 2.03 11.64
C ASP A 104 11.01 1.60 10.19
N TYR A 105 11.90 2.29 9.48
CA TYR A 105 12.33 1.86 8.16
C TYR A 105 13.34 0.71 8.30
N TRP A 106 12.95 -0.46 7.81
CA TRP A 106 13.78 -1.65 7.86
C TRP A 106 14.32 -2.00 6.49
N ARG A 107 15.56 -2.48 6.47
CA ARG A 107 16.19 -3.06 5.26
C ARG A 107 16.79 -4.41 5.62
N HIS A 108 16.47 -5.43 4.82
CA HIS A 108 17.01 -6.78 5.01
C HIS A 108 16.90 -7.30 6.46
N GLY A 109 15.80 -6.98 7.15
CA GLY A 109 15.57 -7.42 8.53
C GLY A 109 16.32 -6.61 9.61
N ARG A 110 17.00 -5.52 9.26
CA ARG A 110 17.61 -4.57 10.20
C ARG A 110 16.88 -3.24 10.21
N ARG A 111 16.70 -2.66 11.38
CA ARG A 111 16.23 -1.31 11.54
C ARG A 111 17.27 -0.35 10.95
N PHE A 112 16.87 0.42 9.96
CA PHE A 112 17.77 1.30 9.22
C PHE A 112 17.54 2.77 9.57
N VAL A 113 16.29 3.25 9.54
CA VAL A 113 15.94 4.60 10.02
C VAL A 113 14.91 4.45 11.13
N PRO A 114 15.22 4.88 12.36
CA PRO A 114 14.24 4.89 13.45
C PRO A 114 13.19 5.98 13.22
N VAL A 115 11.92 5.64 13.45
CA VAL A 115 10.82 6.60 13.26
C VAL A 115 10.66 7.57 14.43
N ALA A 116 11.13 7.22 15.63
CA ALA A 116 10.91 8.04 16.81
C ALA A 116 11.41 9.50 16.67
N PRO A 117 12.63 9.79 16.17
CA PRO A 117 13.06 11.15 15.91
C PRO A 117 12.20 11.89 14.88
N VAL A 118 11.73 11.18 13.84
CA VAL A 118 10.85 11.74 12.80
C VAL A 118 9.51 12.18 13.41
N LEU A 119 8.94 11.36 14.30
CA LEU A 119 7.69 11.68 15.00
C LEU A 119 7.84 12.83 15.99
N GLN A 120 9.02 12.98 16.62
CA GLN A 120 9.30 14.07 17.55
C GLN A 120 9.39 15.43 16.84
N ARG A 121 9.99 15.46 15.65
CA ARG A 121 10.18 16.68 14.84
C ARG A 121 9.06 16.93 13.83
N ARG A 122 7.97 16.15 13.90
CA ARG A 122 6.87 16.33 12.98
C ARG A 122 6.23 17.70 13.08
N VAL A 123 5.77 18.21 11.96
CA VAL A 123 5.12 19.52 11.85
C VAL A 123 3.69 19.38 11.35
N ARG A 124 2.82 20.27 11.79
CA ARG A 124 1.44 20.32 11.31
C ARG A 124 1.42 20.97 9.93
N ALA A 125 0.70 20.36 9.00
CA ALA A 125 0.49 20.86 7.65
C ALA A 125 -0.99 20.82 7.30
N SER A 126 -1.38 21.63 6.33
CA SER A 126 -2.71 21.57 5.74
C SER A 126 -2.62 21.74 4.23
N ALA A 127 -3.53 21.12 3.51
CA ALA A 127 -3.67 21.27 2.08
C ALA A 127 -5.16 21.28 1.71
N LEU A 128 -5.48 21.86 0.55
CA LEU A 128 -6.82 21.80 -0.02
C LEU A 128 -6.95 20.53 -0.84
N GLY A 129 -7.98 19.75 -0.53
CA GLY A 129 -8.35 18.59 -1.31
C GLY A 129 -8.97 18.96 -2.65
N ALA A 130 -9.12 17.99 -3.54
CA ALA A 130 -9.71 18.16 -4.87
C ALA A 130 -11.16 18.68 -4.82
N GLY A 131 -11.89 18.40 -3.74
CA GLY A 131 -13.24 18.90 -3.48
C GLY A 131 -13.29 20.23 -2.70
N GLY A 132 -12.15 20.92 -2.51
CA GLY A 132 -12.07 22.18 -1.75
C GLY A 132 -12.04 21.98 -0.21
N GLU A 133 -12.11 20.75 0.28
CA GLU A 133 -11.98 20.45 1.68
C GLU A 133 -10.56 20.68 2.22
N ARG A 134 -10.45 21.24 3.41
CA ARG A 134 -9.13 21.41 4.05
C ARG A 134 -8.76 20.13 4.80
N ILE A 135 -7.67 19.49 4.37
CA ILE A 135 -7.07 18.35 5.04
C ILE A 135 -5.93 18.84 5.92
N THR A 136 -5.96 18.49 7.20
CA THR A 136 -4.89 18.77 8.14
C THR A 136 -4.20 17.46 8.53
N TYR A 137 -2.86 17.44 8.50
CA TYR A 137 -2.08 16.23 8.74
C TYR A 137 -0.73 16.55 9.40
N TRP A 138 -0.11 15.51 9.94
CA TRP A 138 1.27 15.57 10.41
C TRP A 138 2.20 15.15 9.27
N ARG A 139 3.23 15.92 9.04
CA ARG A 139 4.32 15.58 8.11
C ARG A 139 5.66 15.56 8.85
N PRO A 140 6.67 14.81 8.38
CA PRO A 140 8.02 14.93 8.88
C PRO A 140 8.57 16.34 8.70
N ALA A 141 9.57 16.73 9.51
CA ALA A 141 10.40 17.87 9.17
C ALA A 141 11.00 17.70 7.77
N PRO A 142 11.30 18.77 7.02
CA PRO A 142 11.75 18.67 5.63
C PRO A 142 12.96 17.74 5.44
N ALA A 143 13.97 17.85 6.30
CA ALA A 143 15.16 17.00 6.25
C ALA A 143 14.84 15.50 6.47
N ASP A 144 13.92 15.19 7.39
CA ASP A 144 13.49 13.82 7.67
C ASP A 144 12.67 13.23 6.50
N ASN A 145 11.78 14.02 5.91
CA ASN A 145 11.00 13.58 4.74
C ASN A 145 11.90 13.33 3.54
N LEU A 146 12.85 14.24 3.30
CA LEU A 146 13.83 14.10 2.23
C LEU A 146 14.64 12.82 2.39
N LEU A 147 15.21 12.58 3.58
CA LEU A 147 15.98 11.36 3.86
C LEU A 147 15.14 10.11 3.59
N TYR A 148 13.99 10.00 4.24
CA TYR A 148 13.14 8.81 4.13
C TYR A 148 12.70 8.56 2.69
N TYR A 149 12.26 9.62 2.01
CA TYR A 149 11.75 9.52 0.65
C TYR A 149 12.85 9.19 -0.35
N LEU A 150 14.04 9.78 -0.22
CA LEU A 150 15.20 9.46 -1.06
C LEU A 150 15.65 8.00 -0.87
N LEU A 151 15.76 7.51 0.37
CA LEU A 151 16.10 6.12 0.64
C LEU A 151 15.09 5.16 0.00
N LYS A 152 13.79 5.45 0.11
CA LYS A 152 12.72 4.67 -0.53
C LYS A 152 12.87 4.67 -2.07
N LYS A 153 13.32 5.79 -2.67
CA LYS A 153 13.58 5.88 -4.12
C LYS A 153 14.84 5.12 -4.55
N ILE A 154 15.90 5.17 -3.74
CA ILE A 154 17.11 4.36 -3.97
C ILE A 154 16.74 2.87 -3.96
N ASP A 155 15.93 2.41 -3.00
CA ASP A 155 15.50 1.02 -2.93
C ASP A 155 14.65 0.59 -4.12
N LYS A 156 13.78 1.47 -4.62
CA LYS A 156 12.99 1.25 -5.83
C LYS A 156 13.83 1.32 -7.11
N GLY A 157 15.04 1.88 -7.06
CA GLY A 157 15.92 2.07 -8.20
C GLY A 157 15.38 3.06 -9.24
N SER A 158 14.44 3.94 -8.86
CA SER A 158 13.82 4.90 -9.77
C SER A 158 13.52 6.22 -9.07
N LEU A 159 13.74 7.32 -9.80
CA LEU A 159 13.55 8.69 -9.32
C LEU A 159 12.71 9.47 -10.35
N PRO A 160 11.37 9.31 -10.37
CA PRO A 160 10.50 10.03 -11.29
C PRO A 160 10.46 11.53 -10.97
N ASP A 161 10.07 12.37 -11.95
CA ASP A 161 10.08 13.83 -11.85
C ASP A 161 9.30 14.37 -10.65
N ALA A 162 8.15 13.79 -10.34
CA ALA A 162 7.38 14.16 -9.15
C ALA A 162 8.16 13.92 -7.85
N ALA A 163 8.98 12.86 -7.80
CA ALA A 163 9.84 12.62 -6.64
C ALA A 163 11.00 13.63 -6.59
N CYS A 164 11.59 13.96 -7.73
CA CYS A 164 12.62 14.99 -7.84
C CYS A 164 12.10 16.34 -7.32
N ALA A 165 10.90 16.74 -7.73
CA ALA A 165 10.26 17.97 -7.27
C ALA A 165 10.03 17.99 -5.76
N THR A 166 9.56 16.86 -5.19
CA THR A 166 9.36 16.72 -3.74
C THR A 166 10.67 16.83 -2.97
N LEU A 167 11.72 16.10 -3.40
CA LEU A 167 13.04 16.15 -2.78
C LEU A 167 13.66 17.55 -2.87
N ALA A 168 13.55 18.22 -4.03
CA ALA A 168 14.04 19.58 -4.20
C ALA A 168 13.32 20.59 -3.28
N ARG A 169 12.01 20.45 -3.13
CA ARG A 169 11.22 21.28 -2.24
C ARG A 169 11.63 21.12 -0.78
N ASP A 170 11.81 19.89 -0.31
CA ASP A 170 12.20 19.63 1.06
C ASP A 170 13.64 20.06 1.34
N TRP A 171 14.56 19.87 0.40
CA TRP A 171 15.91 20.40 0.48
C TRP A 171 15.93 21.93 0.61
N ARG A 172 15.20 22.68 -0.24
CA ARG A 172 15.15 24.15 -0.19
C ARG A 172 14.58 24.70 1.10
N ARG A 173 13.71 23.93 1.79
CA ARG A 173 13.14 24.33 3.08
C ARG A 173 14.14 24.22 4.24
N ASP A 174 15.05 23.26 4.15
CA ASP A 174 16.08 23.04 5.20
C ASP A 174 17.35 22.44 4.56
N PRO A 175 18.19 23.24 3.87
CA PRO A 175 19.38 22.73 3.19
C PRO A 175 20.42 22.14 4.15
N ALA A 176 20.61 22.77 5.30
CA ALA A 176 21.59 22.33 6.31
C ALA A 176 21.17 21.02 6.96
N GLY A 177 19.92 20.93 7.41
CA GLY A 177 19.37 19.70 7.98
C GLY A 177 19.30 18.57 6.96
N ALA A 178 18.93 18.86 5.70
CA ALA A 178 18.93 17.89 4.61
C ALA A 178 20.32 17.28 4.37
N ARG A 179 21.36 18.12 4.29
CA ARG A 179 22.75 17.69 4.15
C ARG A 179 23.18 16.83 5.35
N GLN A 180 22.92 17.29 6.55
CA GLN A 180 23.26 16.56 7.78
C GLN A 180 22.56 15.21 7.84
N ALA A 181 21.27 15.15 7.52
CA ALA A 181 20.49 13.91 7.51
C ALA A 181 21.04 12.89 6.50
N LEU A 182 21.44 13.34 5.30
CA LEU A 182 21.94 12.45 4.26
C LEU A 182 23.36 11.91 4.54
N VAL A 183 24.27 12.73 5.12
CA VAL A 183 25.65 12.33 5.41
C VAL A 183 25.71 11.11 6.34
N GLY A 184 24.74 10.92 7.21
CA GLY A 184 24.65 9.72 8.07
C GLY A 184 24.36 8.42 7.30
N TYR A 185 23.91 8.49 6.05
CA TYR A 185 23.46 7.31 5.27
C TYR A 185 24.12 7.18 3.91
N LEU A 186 24.53 8.28 3.29
CA LEU A 186 25.08 8.34 1.94
C LEU A 186 26.52 8.86 1.94
N PRO A 187 27.34 8.46 0.95
CA PRO A 187 28.65 9.06 0.74
C PRO A 187 28.55 10.56 0.48
N SER A 188 29.54 11.33 0.90
CA SER A 188 29.57 12.79 0.70
C SER A 188 29.40 13.18 -0.78
N ALA A 189 30.05 12.45 -1.68
CA ALA A 189 29.90 12.68 -3.13
C ALA A 189 28.45 12.53 -3.61
N ALA A 190 27.68 11.58 -3.07
CA ALA A 190 26.27 11.41 -3.41
C ALA A 190 25.41 12.54 -2.84
N VAL A 191 25.73 13.03 -1.64
CA VAL A 191 25.06 14.19 -1.02
C VAL A 191 25.30 15.44 -1.88
N GLU A 192 26.52 15.67 -2.36
CA GLU A 192 26.83 16.78 -3.27
C GLU A 192 26.09 16.65 -4.61
N LEU A 193 26.00 15.45 -5.19
CA LEU A 193 25.19 15.24 -6.41
C LEU A 193 23.72 15.61 -6.19
N VAL A 194 23.13 15.27 -5.04
CA VAL A 194 21.75 15.68 -4.70
C VAL A 194 21.67 17.20 -4.56
N ALA A 195 22.61 17.85 -3.89
CA ALA A 195 22.66 19.30 -3.73
C ALA A 195 22.71 20.01 -5.11
N ILE A 196 23.61 19.56 -5.99
CA ILE A 196 23.77 20.09 -7.35
C ILE A 196 22.46 19.88 -8.15
N ALA A 197 21.86 18.70 -8.04
CA ALA A 197 20.60 18.38 -8.75
C ALA A 197 19.47 19.30 -8.30
N VAL A 198 19.35 19.63 -7.02
CA VAL A 198 18.36 20.59 -6.49
C VAL A 198 18.58 22.00 -7.04
N ILE A 199 19.84 22.46 -7.14
CA ILE A 199 20.21 23.79 -7.62
C ILE A 199 19.97 23.91 -9.12
N THR A 200 20.40 22.90 -9.89
CA THR A 200 20.39 22.92 -11.36
C THR A 200 19.12 22.38 -11.99
N GLY A 201 18.28 21.67 -11.21
CA GLY A 201 17.13 20.91 -11.70
C GLY A 201 17.51 19.65 -12.48
N ARG A 202 18.81 19.30 -12.58
CA ARG A 202 19.31 18.16 -13.37
C ARG A 202 19.51 16.94 -12.48
N TRP A 203 18.57 16.00 -12.52
CA TRP A 203 18.57 14.80 -11.68
C TRP A 203 19.21 13.56 -12.33
N GLN A 204 19.55 13.61 -13.61
CA GLN A 204 20.15 12.48 -14.34
C GLN A 204 21.44 11.94 -13.66
N PRO A 205 22.37 12.77 -13.14
CA PRO A 205 23.53 12.26 -12.43
C PRO A 205 23.16 11.45 -11.17
N VAL A 206 22.16 11.90 -10.41
CA VAL A 206 21.64 11.16 -9.24
C VAL A 206 21.01 9.84 -9.68
N GLN A 207 20.18 9.85 -10.73
CA GLN A 207 19.57 8.63 -11.27
C GLN A 207 20.60 7.59 -11.68
N ARG A 208 21.71 7.99 -12.31
CA ARG A 208 22.78 7.07 -12.74
C ARG A 208 23.47 6.37 -11.57
N VAL A 209 23.59 7.00 -10.42
CA VAL A 209 24.26 6.43 -9.24
C VAL A 209 23.31 5.64 -8.32
N LEU A 210 22.00 5.66 -8.56
CA LEU A 210 21.03 4.93 -7.72
C LEU A 210 21.36 3.45 -7.56
N PRO A 211 21.75 2.67 -8.61
CA PRO A 211 22.11 1.26 -8.47
C PRO A 211 23.28 1.08 -7.49
N ALA A 212 24.35 1.87 -7.65
CA ALA A 212 25.53 1.81 -6.78
C ALA A 212 25.19 2.19 -5.33
N LEU A 213 24.33 3.20 -5.13
CA LEU A 213 23.84 3.59 -3.80
C LEU A 213 23.01 2.47 -3.19
N ARG A 214 22.13 1.84 -3.95
CA ARG A 214 21.31 0.71 -3.48
C ARG A 214 22.19 -0.47 -3.04
N ASP A 215 23.21 -0.82 -3.84
CA ASP A 215 24.13 -1.92 -3.54
C ASP A 215 24.98 -1.61 -2.30
N ARG A 216 25.48 -0.38 -2.17
CA ARG A 216 26.18 0.07 -0.96
C ARG A 216 25.28 -0.03 0.29
N LEU A 217 24.06 0.46 0.22
CA LEU A 217 23.11 0.37 1.33
C LEU A 217 22.76 -1.09 1.62
N ALA A 218 22.61 -1.95 0.63
CA ALA A 218 22.40 -3.38 0.80
C ALA A 218 23.57 -4.05 1.53
N THR A 219 24.79 -3.69 1.18
CA THR A 219 26.02 -4.20 1.85
C THR A 219 26.06 -3.74 3.32
N ALA A 220 25.78 -2.46 3.58
CA ALA A 220 25.77 -1.90 4.95
C ALA A 220 24.70 -2.54 5.86
N THR A 221 23.60 -3.06 5.27
CA THR A 221 22.51 -3.71 5.99
C THR A 221 22.51 -5.24 5.89
N ARG A 222 23.55 -5.83 5.28
CA ARG A 222 23.64 -7.28 5.07
C ARG A 222 23.62 -8.05 6.38
N LEU A 223 22.74 -9.03 6.44
CA LEU A 223 22.64 -9.95 7.56
C LEU A 223 23.59 -11.15 7.36
N GLY A 224 24.05 -11.73 8.45
CA GLY A 224 24.73 -13.02 8.38
C GLY A 224 23.79 -14.15 7.92
N PRO A 225 24.31 -15.27 7.38
CA PRO A 225 23.51 -16.35 6.79
C PRO A 225 22.36 -16.86 7.66
N PRO A 226 22.49 -17.10 8.96
CA PRO A 226 21.40 -17.58 9.80
C PRO A 226 20.27 -16.53 9.95
N ALA A 227 20.62 -15.26 10.00
CA ALA A 227 19.61 -14.19 10.08
C ALA A 227 18.87 -13.98 8.76
N VAL A 228 19.56 -14.18 7.61
CA VAL A 228 18.93 -14.20 6.27
C VAL A 228 17.94 -15.35 6.16
N ALA A 229 18.31 -16.55 6.60
CA ALA A 229 17.44 -17.72 6.59
C ALA A 229 16.18 -17.48 7.48
N ALA A 230 16.39 -16.98 8.70
CA ALA A 230 15.29 -16.65 9.61
C ALA A 230 14.33 -15.60 9.05
N GLU A 231 14.85 -14.52 8.41
CA GLU A 231 13.99 -13.48 7.81
C GLU A 231 13.28 -14.01 6.56
N SER A 232 13.96 -14.82 5.75
CA SER A 232 13.33 -15.49 4.59
C SER A 232 12.18 -16.39 5.03
N MET A 233 12.37 -17.17 6.08
CA MET A 233 11.31 -18.02 6.67
C MET A 233 10.14 -17.16 7.19
N ARG A 234 10.41 -16.09 7.94
CA ARG A 234 9.36 -15.17 8.42
C ARG A 234 8.61 -14.54 7.25
N ARG A 235 9.32 -14.17 6.17
CA ARG A 235 8.70 -13.63 4.96
C ARG A 235 7.78 -14.65 4.30
N VAL A 236 8.23 -15.90 4.15
CA VAL A 236 7.39 -17.00 3.65
C VAL A 236 6.15 -17.16 4.51
N LEU A 237 6.29 -17.23 5.84
CA LEU A 237 5.15 -17.36 6.76
C LEU A 237 4.18 -16.18 6.68
N ARG A 238 4.66 -14.95 6.48
CA ARG A 238 3.80 -13.78 6.25
C ARG A 238 3.05 -13.88 4.92
N CYS A 239 3.73 -14.33 3.86
CA CYS A 239 3.14 -14.51 2.53
C CYS A 239 2.18 -15.70 2.45
N CYS A 240 2.30 -16.68 3.33
CA CYS A 240 1.38 -17.83 3.41
C CYS A 240 0.00 -17.49 3.96
N ARG A 241 -0.25 -16.25 4.40
CA ARG A 241 -1.63 -15.81 4.73
C ARG A 241 -2.39 -15.59 3.41
N PRO A 242 -3.42 -16.39 3.12
CA PRO A 242 -4.11 -16.31 1.85
C PRO A 242 -4.93 -15.01 1.81
N THR A 243 -4.51 -14.07 0.99
CA THR A 243 -5.23 -12.83 0.70
C THR A 243 -5.69 -12.77 -0.77
N GLY A 244 -5.35 -13.76 -1.56
CA GLY A 244 -5.85 -13.97 -2.91
C GLY A 244 -7.31 -14.47 -2.92
N LEU A 245 -7.98 -14.35 -4.04
CA LEU A 245 -9.36 -14.76 -4.24
C LEU A 245 -9.55 -15.39 -5.62
N VAL A 246 -10.41 -16.39 -5.67
CA VAL A 246 -10.87 -17.00 -6.92
C VAL A 246 -12.35 -16.69 -7.08
N VAL A 247 -12.72 -16.12 -8.22
CA VAL A 247 -14.11 -15.81 -8.57
C VAL A 247 -14.48 -16.46 -9.89
N GLN A 248 -15.75 -16.75 -10.07
CA GLN A 248 -16.30 -17.27 -11.31
C GLN A 248 -17.40 -16.35 -11.79
N VAL A 249 -17.40 -16.07 -13.08
CA VAL A 249 -18.45 -15.39 -13.83
C VAL A 249 -18.85 -16.24 -15.03
N ASP A 250 -20.03 -16.01 -15.57
CA ASP A 250 -20.57 -16.84 -16.64
C ASP A 250 -19.98 -16.46 -18.01
N GLU A 251 -19.65 -15.18 -18.24
CA GLU A 251 -19.19 -14.68 -19.54
C GLU A 251 -17.76 -14.09 -19.48
N SER A 252 -17.07 -14.16 -20.62
CA SER A 252 -15.71 -13.60 -20.76
C SER A 252 -15.69 -12.06 -20.62
N SER A 253 -16.70 -11.37 -21.12
CA SER A 253 -16.87 -9.92 -20.99
C SER A 253 -16.98 -9.50 -19.54
N GLU A 254 -17.72 -10.26 -18.74
CA GLU A 254 -17.86 -10.05 -17.30
C GLU A 254 -16.55 -10.27 -16.53
N ALA A 255 -15.75 -11.26 -16.97
CA ALA A 255 -14.43 -11.53 -16.39
C ALA A 255 -13.47 -10.35 -16.60
N ASP A 256 -13.48 -9.74 -17.78
CA ASP A 256 -12.65 -8.57 -18.08
C ASP A 256 -13.11 -7.33 -17.30
N GLU A 257 -14.41 -7.18 -17.09
CA GLU A 257 -14.97 -6.11 -16.27
C GLU A 257 -14.55 -6.25 -14.79
N VAL A 258 -14.74 -7.43 -14.19
CA VAL A 258 -14.31 -7.72 -12.83
C VAL A 258 -12.80 -7.52 -12.68
N ALA A 259 -12.02 -8.02 -13.64
CA ALA A 259 -10.57 -7.86 -13.63
C ALA A 259 -10.16 -6.38 -13.66
N ARG A 260 -10.79 -5.56 -14.50
CA ARG A 260 -10.54 -4.12 -14.61
C ARG A 260 -10.92 -3.38 -13.35
N ASP A 261 -12.12 -3.62 -12.81
CA ASP A 261 -12.67 -2.92 -11.65
C ASP A 261 -11.85 -3.21 -10.38
N TRP A 262 -11.37 -4.44 -10.23
CA TRP A 262 -10.68 -4.89 -9.03
C TRP A 262 -9.15 -4.99 -9.17
N ALA A 263 -8.60 -4.71 -10.37
CA ALA A 263 -7.14 -4.77 -10.60
C ALA A 263 -6.35 -3.96 -9.56
N LYS A 264 -6.91 -2.85 -9.12
CA LYS A 264 -6.26 -1.98 -8.12
C LYS A 264 -6.27 -2.55 -6.70
N ALA A 265 -7.19 -3.45 -6.35
CA ALA A 265 -7.26 -4.06 -5.02
C ALA A 265 -6.32 -5.27 -4.85
N PHE A 266 -5.79 -5.79 -5.95
CA PHE A 266 -4.93 -6.97 -5.98
C PHE A 266 -3.60 -6.65 -6.66
N ARG A 267 -2.54 -7.31 -6.22
CA ARG A 267 -1.21 -7.16 -6.82
C ARG A 267 -1.12 -7.82 -8.20
N ARG A 268 -1.91 -8.86 -8.41
CA ARG A 268 -2.04 -9.61 -9.66
C ARG A 268 -3.49 -9.92 -9.95
N VAL A 269 -3.86 -9.82 -11.21
CA VAL A 269 -5.14 -10.32 -11.71
C VAL A 269 -4.85 -11.29 -12.84
N VAL A 270 -5.48 -12.45 -12.81
CA VAL A 270 -5.36 -13.48 -13.82
C VAL A 270 -6.77 -13.82 -14.29
N VAL A 271 -7.05 -13.66 -15.58
CA VAL A 271 -8.32 -14.07 -16.21
C VAL A 271 -8.09 -15.41 -16.90
N VAL A 272 -8.91 -16.39 -16.53
CA VAL A 272 -8.88 -17.75 -17.11
C VAL A 272 -10.17 -17.97 -17.86
N ARG A 273 -10.08 -18.17 -19.17
CA ARG A 273 -11.22 -18.49 -20.02
C ARG A 273 -11.18 -19.98 -20.35
N THR A 274 -12.20 -20.72 -19.97
CA THR A 274 -12.25 -22.16 -20.21
C THR A 274 -13.67 -22.68 -20.24
N ASP A 275 -13.99 -23.48 -21.24
CA ASP A 275 -15.26 -24.18 -21.37
C ASP A 275 -15.20 -25.58 -20.73
N ARG A 276 -14.05 -25.98 -20.19
CA ARG A 276 -13.84 -27.29 -19.57
C ARG A 276 -13.61 -27.17 -18.09
N PRO A 277 -14.05 -28.12 -17.27
CA PRO A 277 -13.73 -28.13 -15.85
C PRO A 277 -12.20 -28.12 -15.65
N PRO A 278 -11.69 -27.32 -14.71
CA PRO A 278 -10.25 -27.19 -14.50
C PRO A 278 -9.65 -28.55 -14.09
N GLY A 279 -8.69 -29.03 -14.86
CA GLY A 279 -7.91 -30.22 -14.55
C GLY A 279 -7.05 -30.05 -13.28
N LEU A 280 -6.35 -31.11 -12.88
CA LEU A 280 -5.53 -31.11 -11.65
C LEU A 280 -4.53 -29.94 -11.59
N LEU A 281 -3.90 -29.60 -12.71
CA LEU A 281 -2.97 -28.48 -12.84
C LEU A 281 -3.67 -27.14 -12.55
N CYS A 282 -4.88 -26.99 -13.03
CA CYS A 282 -5.68 -25.78 -12.79
C CYS A 282 -6.12 -25.69 -11.33
N ARG A 283 -6.41 -26.81 -10.66
CA ARG A 283 -6.70 -26.86 -9.21
C ARG A 283 -5.48 -26.45 -8.38
N LEU A 284 -4.29 -26.87 -8.77
CA LEU A 284 -3.03 -26.42 -8.14
C LEU A 284 -2.80 -24.93 -8.37
N LEU A 285 -3.10 -24.41 -9.55
CA LEU A 285 -3.06 -22.98 -9.86
C LEU A 285 -4.14 -22.19 -9.12
N LEU A 286 -5.26 -22.80 -8.73
CA LEU A 286 -6.30 -22.18 -7.89
C LEU A 286 -5.89 -22.10 -6.42
N ILE A 287 -5.20 -23.11 -5.92
CA ILE A 287 -4.70 -23.13 -4.52
C ILE A 287 -3.53 -22.15 -4.37
N TRP A 288 -2.65 -22.09 -5.36
CA TRP A 288 -1.47 -21.23 -5.35
C TRP A 288 -1.78 -19.74 -5.21
N PRO A 289 -2.75 -19.14 -5.94
CA PRO A 289 -3.16 -17.74 -5.71
C PRO A 289 -3.79 -17.49 -4.34
N GLN A 290 -4.39 -18.50 -3.72
CA GLN A 290 -4.91 -18.40 -2.36
C GLN A 290 -3.79 -18.44 -1.31
N VAL A 291 -2.69 -19.09 -1.63
CA VAL A 291 -1.46 -19.13 -0.82
C VAL A 291 -0.60 -17.90 -1.10
N MET A 292 -0.54 -17.45 -2.36
CA MET A 292 0.18 -16.24 -2.72
C MET A 292 -0.68 -15.00 -2.43
N ALA A 293 -0.23 -14.21 -1.46
CA ALA A 293 -0.85 -12.94 -1.10
C ALA A 293 -1.19 -12.10 -2.35
N THR A 294 -2.46 -11.66 -2.43
CA THR A 294 -2.90 -10.61 -3.35
C THR A 294 -3.12 -10.96 -4.83
N THR A 295 -3.44 -12.21 -5.17
CA THR A 295 -3.85 -12.55 -6.53
C THR A 295 -5.37 -12.73 -6.63
N LEU A 296 -6.01 -12.03 -7.58
CA LEU A 296 -7.37 -12.29 -8.02
C LEU A 296 -7.33 -13.19 -9.25
N VAL A 297 -7.99 -14.34 -9.19
CA VAL A 297 -8.19 -15.21 -10.35
C VAL A 297 -9.65 -15.15 -10.74
N VAL A 298 -9.92 -14.73 -11.96
CA VAL A 298 -11.28 -14.62 -12.52
C VAL A 298 -11.46 -15.72 -13.55
N PHE A 299 -12.39 -16.62 -13.30
CA PHE A 299 -12.80 -17.67 -14.25
C PHE A 299 -14.03 -17.21 -15.02
N ALA A 300 -13.94 -17.24 -16.34
CA ALA A 300 -15.07 -17.12 -17.24
C ALA A 300 -15.47 -18.52 -17.67
N SER A 301 -16.59 -19.04 -17.16
CA SER A 301 -17.11 -20.36 -17.53
C SER A 301 -18.58 -20.45 -17.14
N SER A 302 -19.44 -20.69 -18.13
CA SER A 302 -20.86 -21.01 -17.95
C SER A 302 -21.12 -22.50 -17.71
N ALA A 303 -20.20 -23.36 -18.17
CA ALA A 303 -20.42 -24.79 -18.26
C ALA A 303 -19.94 -25.60 -17.05
N ALA A 304 -19.05 -25.08 -16.25
CA ALA A 304 -18.43 -25.83 -15.14
C ALA A 304 -18.29 -25.01 -13.87
N THR A 305 -18.72 -25.60 -12.75
CA THR A 305 -18.44 -25.00 -11.43
C THR A 305 -16.96 -25.15 -11.07
N VAL A 306 -16.29 -24.04 -10.78
CA VAL A 306 -14.91 -24.03 -10.32
C VAL A 306 -14.90 -24.24 -8.81
N PRO A 307 -14.36 -25.36 -8.29
CA PRO A 307 -14.34 -25.63 -6.86
C PRO A 307 -13.60 -24.54 -6.07
N GLY A 308 -14.23 -24.00 -5.03
CA GLY A 308 -13.65 -22.96 -4.18
C GLY A 308 -13.69 -21.54 -4.74
N ALA A 309 -14.25 -21.35 -5.95
CA ALA A 309 -14.49 -20.02 -6.49
C ALA A 309 -15.80 -19.41 -5.94
N VAL A 310 -15.80 -18.10 -5.78
CA VAL A 310 -17.02 -17.33 -5.49
C VAL A 310 -17.73 -17.04 -6.80
N ARG A 311 -18.92 -17.61 -7.01
CA ARG A 311 -19.72 -17.28 -8.18
C ARG A 311 -20.35 -15.90 -8.03
N LEU A 312 -20.21 -15.06 -9.04
CA LEU A 312 -20.70 -13.69 -9.03
C LEU A 312 -21.95 -13.56 -9.89
N ALA A 313 -22.87 -12.68 -9.46
CA ALA A 313 -24.12 -12.43 -10.17
C ALA A 313 -23.90 -11.68 -11.49
N ALA A 314 -24.87 -11.80 -12.42
CA ALA A 314 -24.81 -11.23 -13.77
C ALA A 314 -24.67 -9.69 -13.82
N SER A 315 -25.29 -8.96 -12.90
CA SER A 315 -25.21 -7.48 -12.88
C SER A 315 -23.87 -7.00 -12.30
N ALA A 316 -23.18 -6.09 -13.01
CA ALA A 316 -21.91 -5.50 -12.58
C ALA A 316 -21.95 -4.92 -11.15
N ARG A 317 -23.02 -4.18 -10.84
CA ARG A 317 -23.22 -3.60 -9.50
C ARG A 317 -23.36 -4.66 -8.42
N LEU A 318 -24.13 -5.71 -8.68
CA LEU A 318 -24.30 -6.83 -7.74
C LEU A 318 -23.00 -7.62 -7.58
N ARG A 319 -22.24 -7.85 -8.66
CA ARG A 319 -20.92 -8.51 -8.64
C ARG A 319 -19.94 -7.74 -7.75
N ASN A 320 -19.78 -6.44 -7.96
CA ASN A 320 -18.88 -5.59 -7.20
C ASN A 320 -19.25 -5.56 -5.71
N ARG A 321 -20.55 -5.47 -5.43
CA ARG A 321 -21.06 -5.51 -4.05
C ARG A 321 -20.82 -6.86 -3.38
N ALA A 322 -21.09 -7.96 -4.06
CA ALA A 322 -20.88 -9.31 -3.53
C ALA A 322 -19.41 -9.58 -3.26
N LEU A 323 -18.53 -9.22 -4.20
CA LEU A 323 -17.09 -9.38 -4.07
C LEU A 323 -16.54 -8.56 -2.89
N GLY A 324 -16.91 -7.30 -2.79
CA GLY A 324 -16.50 -6.45 -1.67
C GLY A 324 -16.99 -6.97 -0.31
N LEU A 325 -18.22 -7.49 -0.23
CA LEU A 325 -18.76 -8.10 1.00
C LEU A 325 -18.03 -9.39 1.36
N HIS A 326 -17.72 -10.23 0.38
CA HIS A 326 -16.97 -11.48 0.61
C HIS A 326 -15.58 -11.18 1.17
N LEU A 327 -14.84 -10.27 0.56
CA LEU A 327 -13.52 -9.84 1.04
C LEU A 327 -13.58 -9.26 2.45
N ALA A 328 -14.56 -8.40 2.74
CA ALA A 328 -14.72 -7.81 4.07
C ALA A 328 -15.06 -8.86 5.14
N ARG A 329 -15.90 -9.84 4.86
CA ARG A 329 -16.21 -10.96 5.77
C ARG A 329 -14.97 -11.79 6.07
N ARG A 330 -14.16 -12.09 5.05
CA ARG A 330 -12.92 -12.84 5.19
C ARG A 330 -11.95 -12.17 6.18
N HIS A 331 -11.81 -10.85 6.10
CA HIS A 331 -10.96 -10.09 7.03
C HIS A 331 -11.56 -9.92 8.43
N ALA A 332 -12.89 -9.96 8.56
CA ALA A 332 -13.55 -9.90 9.87
C ALA A 332 -13.35 -11.18 10.69
N MET A 333 -13.29 -12.33 10.03
CA MET A 333 -13.14 -13.65 10.68
C MET A 333 -11.70 -14.02 11.06
N GLY A 334 -10.75 -13.09 10.97
CA GLY A 334 -9.41 -13.25 11.54
C GLY A 334 -8.53 -14.26 10.82
N GLY A 335 -8.44 -14.23 9.50
CA GLY A 335 -7.35 -14.84 8.71
C GLY A 335 -6.99 -16.33 8.91
N GLY A 336 -7.72 -17.07 9.73
CA GLY A 336 -7.54 -18.50 10.01
C GLY A 336 -8.77 -19.34 9.66
N GLY A 337 -9.72 -18.75 8.92
CA GLY A 337 -11.02 -19.35 8.66
C GLY A 337 -10.98 -20.44 7.60
N ARG A 338 -11.46 -21.60 7.99
CA ARG A 338 -11.90 -22.67 7.08
C ARG A 338 -12.75 -22.08 5.95
N TYR A 339 -12.46 -22.49 4.72
CA TYR A 339 -13.26 -22.16 3.56
C TYR A 339 -14.70 -22.61 3.78
N LEU A 340 -15.60 -21.69 4.07
CA LEU A 340 -17.03 -21.92 3.95
C LEU A 340 -17.38 -21.60 2.49
N SER A 341 -17.68 -22.64 1.73
CA SER A 341 -18.40 -22.55 0.46
C SER A 341 -19.72 -21.80 0.75
N LEU A 342 -19.80 -20.55 0.31
CA LEU A 342 -21.07 -19.83 0.27
C LEU A 342 -21.57 -19.87 -1.16
N THR A 343 -22.49 -20.78 -1.43
CA THR A 343 -23.42 -20.67 -2.54
C THR A 343 -24.38 -19.52 -2.19
N VAL A 344 -24.38 -18.46 -3.00
CA VAL A 344 -25.38 -17.37 -2.97
C VAL A 344 -26.13 -17.38 -4.26
#